data_03735da516eea31640b7dcd0589329cc
#
_entry.id   03735da516eea31640b7dcd0589329cc
#
_cell.length_a   1.000
_cell.length_b   1.000
_cell.length_c   1.000
_cell.angle_alpha   90.00
_cell.angle_beta   90.00
_cell.angle_gamma   90.00
#
_symmetry.space_group_name_H-M   'P 1'
#
loop_
_entity.id
_entity.type
_entity.pdbx_description
1 polymer ?
#
loop_
_entity_poly.entity_id
_entity_poly.type
_entity_poly.pdbx_seq_one_letter_code
_entity_poly.pdbx_strand_id
1 'polypeptide(L)'
;MCAQGKHIALPRKDPANDYQVSAVFDCAVLDNIQGDWQTVAMRIREFEFLEPIPDLKDPHVIAVLRPWIDVGSVGTLTLNRLERHFRAKELGRMAQPGLFYDFTRYRPRSLFNEGRREVTVPNTIIRYAAQDDGRDLLFLHLLEPHLYGEDFTNTILDVLKFLGVKRYSLIGGMYDMVPHTRPLLVSGLGSGGNVEDESQQARVQTSNYEGPTTITYLITQEAIQLGIETRTFVVHLPQYLQVDEDLTGTARLMEILCSLYDLPERLIEPNLGKEQYEKLQGMVDDASGVASLLGRLEERYDKDQQEDRPEPPPLSPNIEEFLKDLDEGFSLPK
;
A
#
# COMPACT_ATOMS: atom_id res chain seq x y z
N MET A 1 31.55 30.88 24.89
CA MET A 1 30.83 32.07 24.38
C MET A 1 29.90 31.57 23.29
N CYS A 2 28.65 31.35 23.64
CA CYS A 2 27.62 30.87 22.68
C CYS A 2 27.21 32.01 21.76
N ALA A 3 27.37 31.81 20.46
CA ALA A 3 26.86 32.72 19.46
C ALA A 3 25.38 32.43 19.18
N GLN A 4 24.62 33.50 19.16
CA GLN A 4 23.17 33.56 18.99
C GLN A 4 22.69 32.87 17.70
N GLY A 5 21.65 32.04 17.81
CA GLY A 5 20.95 31.45 16.67
C GLY A 5 20.33 32.51 15.75
N LYS A 6 20.62 32.44 14.48
CA LYS A 6 19.98 33.28 13.45
C LYS A 6 18.66 32.63 13.01
N HIS A 7 17.57 33.36 13.26
CA HIS A 7 16.28 33.09 12.62
C HIS A 7 16.35 33.46 11.13
N ILE A 8 16.18 32.52 10.26
CA ILE A 8 15.93 32.79 8.84
C ILE A 8 14.44 32.53 8.60
N ALA A 9 13.68 33.60 8.43
CA ALA A 9 12.28 33.55 8.02
C ALA A 9 12.24 33.47 6.50
N LEU A 10 11.65 32.41 5.96
CA LEU A 10 11.30 32.33 4.55
C LEU A 10 9.89 32.89 4.36
N PRO A 11 9.66 33.84 3.43
CA PRO A 11 8.35 34.42 3.19
C PRO A 11 7.56 33.58 2.18
N ARG A 12 6.57 32.82 2.63
CA ARG A 12 5.41 32.49 1.81
C ARG A 12 4.17 32.92 2.55
N LYS A 13 3.57 34.01 2.09
CA LYS A 13 2.24 34.46 2.52
C LYS A 13 1.18 33.72 1.69
N ASP A 14 0.43 32.86 2.36
CA ASP A 14 -0.89 32.46 1.92
C ASP A 14 -1.91 33.03 2.93
N PRO A 15 -2.92 33.84 2.51
CA PRO A 15 -3.74 34.60 3.43
C PRO A 15 -4.84 33.80 4.16
N ALA A 16 -4.87 32.47 4.06
CA ALA A 16 -5.96 31.66 4.59
C ALA A 16 -5.61 30.65 5.68
N ASN A 17 -4.36 30.56 6.15
CA ASN A 17 -4.03 29.60 7.19
C ASN A 17 -2.88 30.07 8.09
N ASP A 18 -3.25 30.51 9.29
CA ASP A 18 -2.34 30.95 10.36
C ASP A 18 -1.80 29.74 11.16
N TYR A 19 -1.07 28.85 10.50
CA TYR A 19 -0.25 27.84 11.20
C TYR A 19 1.21 28.20 11.05
N GLN A 20 1.79 28.74 12.12
CA GLN A 20 3.24 28.87 12.22
C GLN A 20 3.86 27.48 12.39
N VAL A 21 4.51 26.99 11.34
CA VAL A 21 5.44 25.86 11.45
C VAL A 21 6.71 26.41 12.09
N SER A 22 6.88 26.21 13.39
CA SER A 22 8.13 26.49 14.07
C SER A 22 9.08 25.31 13.83
N ALA A 23 9.99 25.45 12.86
CA ALA A 23 11.14 24.56 12.76
C ALA A 23 12.10 24.89 13.93
N VAL A 24 12.17 24.01 14.90
CA VAL A 24 13.17 24.09 15.98
C VAL A 24 14.43 23.37 15.49
N PHE A 25 15.47 24.15 15.18
CA PHE A 25 16.79 23.59 14.92
C PHE A 25 17.47 23.34 16.27
N ASP A 26 17.52 22.08 16.68
CA ASP A 26 18.31 21.69 17.85
C ASP A 26 19.70 21.21 17.38
N CYS A 27 20.68 22.08 17.61
CA CYS A 27 22.08 21.86 17.25
C CYS A 27 22.82 21.38 18.50
N ALA A 28 22.59 20.15 18.90
CA ALA A 28 23.40 19.53 19.96
C ALA A 28 23.36 18.01 19.82
N VAL A 29 24.41 17.45 19.30
CA VAL A 29 25.23 16.33 19.80
C VAL A 29 26.28 16.02 18.73
N LEU A 30 27.38 16.77 18.77
CA LEU A 30 28.63 16.36 18.16
C LEU A 30 29.48 15.78 19.29
N ASP A 31 29.65 14.48 19.34
CA ASP A 31 30.92 13.84 19.69
C ASP A 31 30.86 12.32 19.47
N ASN A 32 31.80 11.88 18.62
CA ASN A 32 32.29 10.51 18.46
C ASN A 32 31.36 9.42 17.92
N ILE A 33 31.34 9.27 16.60
CA ILE A 33 31.48 7.93 15.96
C ILE A 33 31.93 8.16 14.50
N GLN A 34 33.06 7.61 14.09
CA GLN A 34 33.47 7.49 12.68
C GLN A 34 32.62 6.44 12.00
N GLY A 35 31.67 6.86 11.19
CA GLY A 35 30.82 6.05 10.34
C GLY A 35 29.93 6.99 9.53
N ASP A 36 29.65 6.69 8.28
CA ASP A 36 28.94 7.49 7.29
C ASP A 36 27.95 8.52 7.88
N TRP A 37 28.34 9.80 7.80
CA TRP A 37 27.57 10.92 8.35
C TRP A 37 26.34 11.20 7.49
N GLN A 38 25.23 10.56 7.80
CA GLN A 38 23.93 11.10 7.41
C GLN A 38 23.52 12.10 8.49
N THR A 39 23.62 13.38 8.18
CA THR A 39 23.24 14.43 9.12
C THR A 39 21.72 14.49 9.18
N VAL A 40 21.13 14.16 10.32
CA VAL A 40 19.72 14.44 10.60
C VAL A 40 19.58 15.96 10.69
N ALA A 41 18.89 16.56 9.77
CA ALA A 41 18.88 18.01 9.67
C ALA A 41 17.49 18.63 9.74
N MET A 42 16.42 17.90 9.46
CA MET A 42 15.09 18.46 9.47
C MET A 42 14.09 17.55 10.18
N ARG A 43 13.28 18.16 11.05
CA ARG A 43 12.22 17.45 11.77
C ARG A 43 10.87 18.12 11.51
N ILE A 44 9.85 17.29 11.21
CA ILE A 44 8.46 17.70 11.11
C ILE A 44 7.67 16.91 12.14
N ARG A 45 7.15 17.56 13.16
CA ARG A 45 6.58 16.91 14.34
C ARG A 45 7.50 15.82 14.88
N GLU A 46 7.03 14.58 14.87
CA GLU A 46 7.77 13.42 15.36
C GLU A 46 8.53 12.66 14.27
N PHE A 47 8.64 13.24 13.07
CA PHE A 47 9.34 12.64 11.93
C PHE A 47 10.63 13.39 11.60
N GLU A 48 11.74 12.67 11.47
CA GLU A 48 13.05 13.20 11.10
C GLU A 48 13.44 12.79 9.68
N PHE A 49 14.04 13.71 8.95
CA PHE A 49 14.51 13.50 7.59
C PHE A 49 16.03 13.41 7.53
N LEU A 50 16.52 12.58 6.61
CA LEU A 50 17.92 12.48 6.26
C LEU A 50 18.26 13.53 5.21
N GLU A 51 19.31 14.31 5.43
CA GLU A 51 19.76 15.30 4.45
C GLU A 51 20.79 14.71 3.46
N PRO A 52 20.82 15.24 2.22
CA PRO A 52 19.93 16.28 1.68
C PRO A 52 18.56 15.71 1.27
N ILE A 53 17.48 16.45 1.58
CA ILE A 53 16.15 16.11 1.10
C ILE A 53 16.11 16.38 -0.42
N PRO A 54 15.72 15.42 -1.26
CA PRO A 54 15.66 15.62 -2.70
C PRO A 54 14.53 16.59 -3.09
N ASP A 55 14.72 17.28 -4.21
CA ASP A 55 13.64 18.04 -4.85
C ASP A 55 12.73 17.06 -5.58
N LEU A 56 11.60 16.69 -4.97
CA LEU A 56 10.69 15.68 -5.46
C LEU A 56 9.76 16.24 -6.56
N LYS A 57 9.61 15.48 -7.63
CA LYS A 57 8.74 15.82 -8.76
C LYS A 57 7.51 14.94 -8.74
N ASP A 58 6.32 15.57 -8.69
CA ASP A 58 5.02 14.88 -8.70
C ASP A 58 4.99 13.62 -7.81
N PRO A 59 5.36 13.71 -6.50
CA PRO A 59 5.61 12.56 -5.67
C PRO A 59 4.33 11.76 -5.35
N HIS A 60 4.40 10.45 -5.59
CA HIS A 60 3.36 9.48 -5.25
C HIS A 60 3.82 8.56 -4.13
N VAL A 61 3.03 8.43 -3.08
CA VAL A 61 3.29 7.52 -1.97
C VAL A 61 2.59 6.19 -2.20
N ILE A 62 3.33 5.08 -2.03
CA ILE A 62 2.77 3.74 -1.86
C ILE A 62 3.05 3.33 -0.41
N ALA A 63 1.99 3.09 0.35
CA ALA A 63 2.05 2.82 1.79
C ALA A 63 1.58 1.41 2.13
N VAL A 64 2.15 0.82 3.17
CA VAL A 64 1.67 -0.42 3.81
C VAL A 64 1.54 -0.17 5.30
N LEU A 65 0.50 -0.74 5.94
CA LEU A 65 0.34 -0.74 7.40
C LEU A 65 0.57 -2.13 7.96
N ARG A 66 1.59 -2.28 8.80
CA ARG A 66 1.87 -3.52 9.51
C ARG A 66 1.41 -3.45 10.96
N PRO A 67 0.97 -4.57 11.53
CA PRO A 67 0.69 -5.87 10.91
C PRO A 67 -0.75 -6.01 10.39
N TRP A 68 -1.61 -4.99 10.58
CA TRP A 68 -3.07 -5.15 10.54
C TRP A 68 -3.61 -5.55 9.16
N ILE A 69 -3.26 -4.85 8.10
CA ILE A 69 -3.71 -5.15 6.74
C ILE A 69 -2.57 -5.67 5.86
N ASP A 70 -1.61 -6.36 6.44
CA ASP A 70 -0.47 -6.94 5.73
C ASP A 70 -0.38 -8.46 5.98
N VAL A 71 -1.52 -9.15 5.95
CA VAL A 71 -1.55 -10.61 6.09
C VAL A 71 -0.79 -11.26 4.93
N GLY A 72 -0.10 -12.38 5.19
CA GLY A 72 0.80 -12.97 4.22
C GLY A 72 1.93 -12.03 3.77
N SER A 73 2.18 -10.95 4.52
CA SER A 73 3.22 -9.94 4.22
C SER A 73 3.13 -9.35 2.80
N VAL A 74 1.96 -9.42 2.14
CA VAL A 74 1.81 -9.09 0.71
C VAL A 74 2.16 -7.65 0.38
N GLY A 75 1.74 -6.69 1.21
CA GLY A 75 2.08 -5.28 1.05
C GLY A 75 3.56 -5.01 1.27
N THR A 76 4.13 -5.58 2.35
CA THR A 76 5.56 -5.49 2.66
C THR A 76 6.42 -6.08 1.55
N LEU A 77 6.07 -7.27 1.04
CA LEU A 77 6.80 -7.91 -0.06
C LEU A 77 6.74 -7.10 -1.35
N THR A 78 5.56 -6.53 -1.63
CA THR A 78 5.35 -5.64 -2.79
C THR A 78 6.24 -4.40 -2.69
N LEU A 79 6.21 -3.67 -1.56
CA LEU A 79 7.08 -2.50 -1.36
C LEU A 79 8.56 -2.87 -1.47
N ASN A 80 8.99 -3.94 -0.79
CA ASN A 80 10.38 -4.39 -0.82
C ASN A 80 10.85 -4.74 -2.24
N ARG A 81 9.96 -5.27 -3.09
CA ARG A 81 10.27 -5.57 -4.51
C ARG A 81 10.46 -4.31 -5.32
N LEU A 82 9.57 -3.32 -5.15
CA LEU A 82 9.69 -2.02 -5.79
C LEU A 82 10.93 -1.26 -5.33
N GLU A 83 11.18 -1.20 -4.02
CA GLU A 83 12.35 -0.55 -3.44
C GLU A 83 13.67 -1.13 -3.98
N ARG A 84 13.76 -2.46 -4.09
CA ARG A 84 14.94 -3.11 -4.70
C ARG A 84 15.09 -2.77 -6.16
N HIS A 85 13.98 -2.76 -6.92
CA HIS A 85 13.99 -2.43 -8.34
C HIS A 85 14.49 -1.02 -8.59
N PHE A 86 13.96 -0.06 -7.85
CA PHE A 86 14.28 1.36 -7.98
C PHE A 86 15.50 1.80 -7.17
N ARG A 87 16.11 0.89 -6.38
CA ARG A 87 17.20 1.20 -5.47
C ARG A 87 16.84 2.36 -4.52
N ALA A 88 15.63 2.30 -3.98
CA ALA A 88 15.09 3.32 -3.10
C ALA A 88 15.99 3.57 -1.90
N LYS A 89 16.15 4.85 -1.55
CA LYS A 89 16.96 5.29 -0.42
C LYS A 89 16.05 5.72 0.73
N GLU A 90 16.51 5.55 1.95
CA GLU A 90 15.79 6.09 3.08
C GLU A 90 15.78 7.61 3.03
N LEU A 91 14.60 8.19 3.25
CA LEU A 91 14.36 9.63 3.28
C LEU A 91 14.14 10.12 4.71
N GLY A 92 13.54 9.29 5.56
CA GLY A 92 13.27 9.66 6.94
C GLY A 92 12.53 8.58 7.73
N ARG A 93 12.37 8.83 9.03
CA ARG A 93 11.73 7.92 9.99
C ARG A 93 11.14 8.67 11.18
N MET A 94 10.36 7.99 12.02
CA MET A 94 9.98 8.55 13.32
C MET A 94 11.22 8.75 14.19
N ALA A 95 11.40 9.96 14.74
CA ALA A 95 12.55 10.32 15.56
C ALA A 95 12.53 9.60 16.92
N GLN A 96 11.35 9.45 17.51
CA GLN A 96 11.14 8.81 18.80
C GLN A 96 10.04 7.74 18.70
N PRO A 97 10.30 6.58 18.06
CA PRO A 97 9.28 5.56 17.80
C PRO A 97 8.64 5.02 19.08
N GLY A 98 9.33 5.06 20.23
CA GLY A 98 8.80 4.65 21.53
C GLY A 98 7.66 5.52 22.05
N LEU A 99 7.39 6.70 21.47
CA LEU A 99 6.19 7.47 21.78
C LEU A 99 4.93 6.78 21.24
N PHE A 100 5.02 6.13 20.09
CA PHE A 100 3.89 5.52 19.42
C PHE A 100 3.82 4.00 19.62
N TYR A 101 4.97 3.34 19.79
CA TYR A 101 5.07 1.89 19.77
C TYR A 101 5.48 1.31 21.13
N ASP A 102 4.69 0.37 21.62
CA ASP A 102 5.06 -0.45 22.77
C ASP A 102 6.10 -1.51 22.34
N PHE A 103 7.33 -1.34 22.79
CA PHE A 103 8.43 -2.25 22.48
C PHE A 103 8.32 -3.63 23.15
N THR A 104 7.34 -3.85 23.99
CA THR A 104 7.01 -5.19 24.49
C THR A 104 6.17 -5.97 23.49
N ARG A 105 5.44 -5.27 22.60
CA ARG A 105 4.66 -5.84 21.50
C ARG A 105 5.48 -5.86 20.21
N TYR A 106 6.04 -4.73 19.80
CA TYR A 106 6.99 -4.63 18.70
C TYR A 106 8.41 -4.70 19.24
N ARG A 107 8.92 -5.93 19.41
CA ARG A 107 10.22 -6.12 20.05
C ARG A 107 11.36 -5.65 19.17
N PRO A 108 12.31 -4.84 19.72
CA PRO A 108 13.58 -4.56 19.06
C PRO A 108 14.34 -5.86 18.76
N ARG A 109 15.02 -5.88 17.63
CA ARG A 109 15.82 -7.04 17.19
C ARG A 109 17.30 -6.76 17.39
N SER A 110 18.01 -7.71 18.00
CA SER A 110 19.46 -7.66 18.11
C SER A 110 20.08 -8.58 17.06
N LEU A 111 20.94 -8.03 16.24
CA LEU A 111 21.66 -8.72 15.17
C LEU A 111 23.17 -8.60 15.40
N PHE A 112 23.93 -9.57 14.93
CA PHE A 112 25.39 -9.47 14.84
C PHE A 112 25.76 -9.10 13.41
N ASN A 113 26.37 -7.95 13.23
CA ASN A 113 26.88 -7.47 11.96
C ASN A 113 28.38 -7.19 12.10
N GLU A 114 29.23 -7.84 11.30
CA GLU A 114 30.68 -7.69 11.32
C GLU A 114 31.32 -7.79 12.72
N GLY A 115 30.78 -8.68 13.56
CA GLY A 115 31.26 -8.89 14.93
C GLY A 115 30.78 -7.86 15.96
N ARG A 116 29.93 -6.92 15.57
CA ARG A 116 29.29 -5.94 16.46
C ARG A 116 27.81 -6.28 16.64
N ARG A 117 27.32 -6.06 17.85
CA ARG A 117 25.88 -6.19 18.13
C ARG A 117 25.18 -4.89 17.78
N GLU A 118 24.28 -4.98 16.84
CA GLU A 118 23.38 -3.89 16.43
C GLU A 118 21.97 -4.16 16.94
N VAL A 119 21.24 -3.11 17.32
CA VAL A 119 19.84 -3.20 17.73
C VAL A 119 19.00 -2.37 16.79
N THR A 120 18.08 -3.02 16.08
CA THR A 120 17.06 -2.37 15.27
C THR A 120 15.80 -2.16 16.09
N VAL A 121 15.31 -0.94 16.13
CA VAL A 121 14.06 -0.58 16.78
C VAL A 121 12.95 -0.52 15.74
N PRO A 122 11.76 -1.14 15.98
CA PRO A 122 10.61 -1.02 15.09
C PRO A 122 10.25 0.45 14.85
N ASN A 123 10.05 0.82 13.59
CA ASN A 123 9.83 2.22 13.23
C ASN A 123 8.93 2.34 11.98
N THR A 124 8.30 3.51 11.84
CA THR A 124 7.71 3.98 10.58
C THR A 124 8.79 4.69 9.78
N ILE A 125 8.96 4.27 8.52
CA ILE A 125 10.07 4.69 7.66
C ILE A 125 9.49 5.07 6.29
N ILE A 126 10.01 6.14 5.70
CA ILE A 126 9.77 6.52 4.31
C ILE A 126 11.06 6.39 3.50
N ARG A 127 10.95 5.82 2.31
CA ARG A 127 12.00 5.75 1.31
C ARG A 127 11.57 6.41 0.02
N TYR A 128 12.51 6.83 -0.81
CA TYR A 128 12.22 7.47 -2.08
C TYR A 128 13.03 6.88 -3.22
N ALA A 129 12.48 6.98 -4.41
CA ALA A 129 13.14 6.70 -5.67
C ALA A 129 12.77 7.75 -6.69
N ALA A 130 13.77 8.47 -7.19
CA ALA A 130 13.59 9.42 -8.29
C ALA A 130 13.35 8.65 -9.59
N GLN A 131 12.44 9.17 -10.42
CA GLN A 131 12.09 8.59 -11.72
C GLN A 131 12.41 9.56 -12.86
N ASP A 132 12.88 9.01 -13.97
CA ASP A 132 13.24 9.82 -15.16
C ASP A 132 12.00 10.43 -15.85
N ASP A 133 10.82 9.80 -15.69
CA ASP A 133 9.55 10.27 -16.24
C ASP A 133 8.94 11.47 -15.49
N GLY A 134 9.58 11.89 -14.38
CA GLY A 134 9.18 13.03 -13.57
C GLY A 134 8.09 12.74 -12.54
N ARG A 135 7.84 11.47 -12.23
CA ARG A 135 6.97 11.02 -11.13
C ARG A 135 7.77 10.24 -10.10
N ASP A 136 8.15 10.89 -9.02
CA ASP A 136 8.94 10.24 -7.96
C ASP A 136 8.07 9.33 -7.08
N LEU A 137 8.61 8.17 -6.72
CA LEU A 137 7.93 7.22 -5.86
C LEU A 137 8.47 7.29 -4.43
N LEU A 138 7.53 7.31 -3.49
CA LEU A 138 7.78 7.25 -2.07
C LEU A 138 7.19 5.96 -1.51
N PHE A 139 7.97 5.23 -0.71
CA PHE A 139 7.57 3.97 -0.09
C PHE A 139 7.45 4.16 1.40
N LEU A 140 6.23 4.12 1.93
CA LEU A 140 5.93 4.41 3.33
C LEU A 140 5.57 3.13 4.09
N HIS A 141 6.48 2.68 4.94
CA HIS A 141 6.27 1.55 5.84
C HIS A 141 5.71 2.04 7.17
N LEU A 142 4.39 1.98 7.32
CA LEU A 142 3.71 2.31 8.57
C LEU A 142 3.71 1.11 9.52
N LEU A 143 3.89 1.39 10.81
CA LEU A 143 3.51 0.50 11.89
C LEU A 143 2.27 1.04 12.59
N GLU A 144 1.35 0.16 12.98
CA GLU A 144 0.16 0.59 13.71
C GLU A 144 0.56 1.12 15.10
N PRO A 145 0.23 2.37 15.43
CA PRO A 145 0.57 2.93 16.72
C PRO A 145 -0.28 2.33 17.83
N HIS A 146 0.32 2.11 19.01
CA HIS A 146 -0.38 1.69 20.21
C HIS A 146 -0.87 2.88 21.03
N LEU A 147 -0.25 4.04 20.85
CA LEU A 147 -0.49 5.27 21.62
C LEU A 147 -0.47 6.49 20.68
N TYR A 148 -1.09 7.56 21.12
CA TYR A 148 -1.07 8.87 20.44
C TYR A 148 -1.49 8.81 18.97
N GLY A 149 -2.60 8.11 18.69
CA GLY A 149 -3.06 7.91 17.31
C GLY A 149 -3.32 9.20 16.53
N GLU A 150 -3.85 10.24 17.19
CA GLU A 150 -4.09 11.55 16.57
C GLU A 150 -2.77 12.27 16.22
N ASP A 151 -1.79 12.26 17.13
CA ASP A 151 -0.47 12.84 16.86
C ASP A 151 0.27 12.07 15.78
N PHE A 152 0.13 10.74 15.74
CA PHE A 152 0.66 9.90 14.69
C PHE A 152 0.05 10.27 13.33
N THR A 153 -1.29 10.32 13.24
CA THR A 153 -2.02 10.71 12.02
C THR A 153 -1.58 12.09 11.54
N ASN A 154 -1.58 13.08 12.43
CA ASN A 154 -1.16 14.44 12.11
C ASN A 154 0.31 14.51 11.67
N THR A 155 1.20 13.69 12.27
CA THR A 155 2.61 13.63 11.85
C THR A 155 2.73 13.10 10.42
N ILE A 156 2.02 12.03 10.08
CA ILE A 156 2.05 11.48 8.71
C ILE A 156 1.46 12.48 7.71
N LEU A 157 0.34 13.13 8.02
CA LEU A 157 -0.27 14.13 7.13
C LEU A 157 0.65 15.34 6.89
N ASP A 158 1.31 15.83 7.93
CA ASP A 158 2.26 16.94 7.79
C ASP A 158 3.50 16.52 6.97
N VAL A 159 3.95 15.27 7.08
CA VAL A 159 5.00 14.69 6.21
C VAL A 159 4.54 14.64 4.75
N LEU A 160 3.33 14.12 4.47
CA LEU A 160 2.79 14.07 3.11
C LEU A 160 2.68 15.48 2.49
N LYS A 161 2.18 16.43 3.27
CA LYS A 161 2.05 17.83 2.86
C LYS A 161 3.41 18.49 2.60
N PHE A 162 4.38 18.30 3.49
CA PHE A 162 5.73 18.82 3.34
C PHE A 162 6.42 18.31 2.09
N LEU A 163 6.31 17.00 1.81
CA LEU A 163 6.87 16.38 0.62
C LEU A 163 6.08 16.71 -0.67
N GLY A 164 4.98 17.45 -0.57
CA GLY A 164 4.16 17.86 -1.72
C GLY A 164 3.47 16.70 -2.42
N VAL A 165 3.17 15.63 -1.67
CA VAL A 165 2.56 14.39 -2.19
C VAL A 165 1.29 14.68 -2.97
N LYS A 166 1.19 14.10 -4.17
CA LYS A 166 0.03 14.22 -5.07
C LYS A 166 -0.93 13.04 -4.94
N ARG A 167 -0.39 11.85 -4.70
CA ARG A 167 -1.19 10.64 -4.53
C ARG A 167 -0.67 9.81 -3.36
N TYR A 168 -1.60 9.35 -2.52
CA TYR A 168 -1.38 8.41 -1.43
C TYR A 168 -2.10 7.11 -1.73
N SER A 169 -1.36 6.03 -1.97
CA SER A 169 -1.88 4.70 -2.27
C SER A 169 -1.57 3.75 -1.13
N LEU A 170 -2.61 3.22 -0.46
CA LEU A 170 -2.48 2.19 0.56
C LEU A 170 -2.64 0.82 -0.10
N ILE A 171 -1.68 -0.07 0.13
CA ILE A 171 -1.75 -1.46 -0.33
C ILE A 171 -1.70 -2.41 0.84
N GLY A 172 -2.34 -3.57 0.70
CA GLY A 172 -2.31 -4.59 1.74
C GLY A 172 -3.08 -5.84 1.38
N GLY A 173 -3.26 -6.70 2.37
CA GLY A 173 -4.02 -7.94 2.24
C GLY A 173 -4.84 -8.24 3.49
N MET A 174 -5.92 -8.96 3.30
CA MET A 174 -6.77 -9.46 4.37
C MET A 174 -7.14 -10.92 4.11
N TYR A 175 -7.40 -11.67 5.18
CA TYR A 175 -7.98 -12.99 5.02
C TYR A 175 -9.48 -12.90 4.75
N ASP A 176 -9.96 -13.71 3.81
CA ASP A 176 -11.36 -13.79 3.45
C ASP A 176 -11.73 -15.24 3.04
N MET A 177 -13.03 -15.47 2.94
CA MET A 177 -13.61 -16.75 2.49
C MET A 177 -13.63 -16.82 0.96
N VAL A 178 -12.43 -16.77 0.36
CA VAL A 178 -12.20 -16.87 -1.09
C VAL A 178 -11.47 -18.15 -1.44
N PRO A 179 -11.73 -18.76 -2.62
CA PRO A 179 -11.01 -19.94 -3.07
C PRO A 179 -9.63 -19.59 -3.63
N HIS A 180 -8.60 -20.37 -3.29
CA HIS A 180 -7.26 -20.19 -3.83
C HIS A 180 -7.10 -20.67 -5.28
N THR A 181 -8.10 -21.38 -5.79
CA THR A 181 -8.18 -21.92 -7.16
C THR A 181 -8.75 -20.91 -8.17
N ARG A 182 -9.13 -19.73 -7.73
CA ARG A 182 -9.63 -18.64 -8.57
C ARG A 182 -8.73 -17.41 -8.44
N PRO A 183 -8.78 -16.46 -9.40
CA PRO A 183 -8.07 -15.20 -9.30
C PRO A 183 -8.41 -14.48 -8.00
N LEU A 184 -7.39 -13.97 -7.29
CA LEU A 184 -7.61 -13.28 -6.03
C LEU A 184 -8.38 -11.96 -6.24
N LEU A 185 -9.41 -11.76 -5.45
CA LEU A 185 -10.18 -10.53 -5.43
C LEU A 185 -9.35 -9.40 -4.82
N VAL A 186 -9.61 -8.20 -5.27
CA VAL A 186 -9.06 -6.99 -4.66
C VAL A 186 -10.20 -6.02 -4.41
N SER A 187 -10.33 -5.58 -3.18
CA SER A 187 -11.25 -4.50 -2.83
C SER A 187 -10.49 -3.20 -2.64
N GLY A 188 -11.16 -2.08 -2.88
CA GLY A 188 -10.54 -0.79 -2.73
C GLY A 188 -11.52 0.37 -2.71
N LEU A 189 -10.96 1.51 -2.38
CA LEU A 189 -11.60 2.82 -2.42
C LEU A 189 -10.61 3.81 -3.00
N GLY A 190 -11.12 4.90 -3.59
CA GLY A 190 -10.27 5.97 -4.05
C GLY A 190 -11.01 7.30 -4.15
N SER A 191 -10.25 8.38 -4.23
CA SER A 191 -10.76 9.72 -4.44
C SER A 191 -9.80 10.53 -5.32
N GLY A 192 -10.35 11.34 -6.21
CA GLY A 192 -9.60 12.19 -7.13
C GLY A 192 -9.07 11.45 -8.37
N GLY A 193 -8.69 12.19 -9.39
CA GLY A 193 -8.17 11.65 -10.64
C GLY A 193 -9.13 10.69 -11.35
N ASN A 194 -8.57 9.69 -12.06
CA ASN A 194 -9.32 8.70 -12.84
C ASN A 194 -9.61 7.43 -12.05
N VAL A 195 -10.17 7.54 -10.82
CA VAL A 195 -10.42 6.40 -9.92
C VAL A 195 -11.22 5.29 -10.58
N GLU A 196 -12.29 5.62 -11.31
CA GLU A 196 -13.19 4.65 -11.93
C GLU A 196 -12.48 3.84 -13.02
N ASP A 197 -11.76 4.51 -13.92
CA ASP A 197 -11.01 3.85 -15.00
C ASP A 197 -9.88 2.98 -14.42
N GLU A 198 -9.13 3.49 -13.45
CA GLU A 198 -8.05 2.75 -12.77
C GLU A 198 -8.61 1.51 -12.03
N SER A 199 -9.76 1.64 -11.37
CA SER A 199 -10.40 0.52 -10.65
C SER A 199 -10.91 -0.54 -11.62
N GLN A 200 -11.52 -0.15 -12.73
CA GLN A 200 -11.97 -1.08 -13.77
C GLN A 200 -10.80 -1.81 -14.41
N GLN A 201 -9.75 -1.08 -14.80
CA GLN A 201 -8.54 -1.66 -15.39
C GLN A 201 -7.86 -2.66 -14.45
N ALA A 202 -7.78 -2.32 -13.16
CA ALA A 202 -7.18 -3.16 -12.13
C ALA A 202 -8.13 -4.26 -11.60
N ARG A 203 -9.38 -4.29 -12.04
CA ARG A 203 -10.44 -5.19 -11.55
C ARG A 203 -10.57 -5.13 -10.03
N VAL A 204 -10.70 -3.91 -9.51
CA VAL A 204 -10.86 -3.63 -8.09
C VAL A 204 -12.34 -3.47 -7.80
N GLN A 205 -12.86 -4.25 -6.85
CA GLN A 205 -14.25 -4.13 -6.38
C GLN A 205 -14.34 -2.99 -5.37
N THR A 206 -15.40 -2.20 -5.44
CA THR A 206 -15.65 -1.16 -4.43
C THR A 206 -15.91 -1.81 -3.08
N SER A 207 -15.16 -1.39 -2.05
CA SER A 207 -15.37 -1.87 -0.69
C SER A 207 -16.64 -1.27 -0.10
N ASN A 208 -17.53 -2.13 0.39
CA ASN A 208 -18.72 -1.77 1.18
C ASN A 208 -18.56 -2.18 2.65
N TYR A 209 -17.33 -2.36 3.11
CA TYR A 209 -17.03 -2.80 4.46
C TYR A 209 -17.51 -1.80 5.50
N GLU A 210 -18.25 -2.31 6.49
CA GLU A 210 -18.65 -1.59 7.70
C GLU A 210 -18.12 -2.34 8.93
N GLY A 211 -17.37 -1.65 9.78
CA GLY A 211 -16.80 -2.26 10.98
C GLY A 211 -15.56 -1.54 11.50
N PRO A 212 -14.81 -2.17 12.44
CA PRO A 212 -13.56 -1.63 12.93
C PRO A 212 -12.57 -1.38 11.81
N THR A 213 -11.96 -0.19 11.80
CA THR A 213 -11.01 0.20 10.75
C THR A 213 -9.64 0.54 11.33
N THR A 214 -8.68 0.82 10.47
CA THR A 214 -7.28 1.08 10.83
C THR A 214 -7.00 2.58 10.91
N ILE A 215 -5.87 2.94 11.51
CA ILE A 215 -5.38 4.33 11.54
C ILE A 215 -5.17 4.91 10.14
N THR A 216 -4.86 4.06 9.14
CA THR A 216 -4.69 4.51 7.75
C THR A 216 -5.98 4.98 7.11
N TYR A 217 -7.14 4.53 7.60
CA TYR A 217 -8.41 5.08 7.14
C TYR A 217 -8.57 6.55 7.52
N LEU A 218 -8.16 6.91 8.77
CA LEU A 218 -8.15 8.30 9.22
C LEU A 218 -7.18 9.14 8.36
N ILE A 219 -5.96 8.62 8.13
CA ILE A 219 -4.98 9.27 7.26
C ILE A 219 -5.57 9.49 5.86
N THR A 220 -6.24 8.48 5.28
CA THR A 220 -6.83 8.57 3.95
C THR A 220 -7.95 9.63 3.89
N GLN A 221 -8.83 9.67 4.89
CA GLN A 221 -9.91 10.66 4.94
C GLN A 221 -9.37 12.10 5.02
N GLU A 222 -8.38 12.34 5.87
CA GLU A 222 -7.77 13.66 6.01
C GLU A 222 -6.91 14.03 4.78
N ALA A 223 -6.24 13.06 4.15
CA ALA A 223 -5.48 13.28 2.90
C ALA A 223 -6.40 13.79 1.76
N ILE A 224 -7.62 13.26 1.67
CA ILE A 224 -8.65 13.75 0.73
C ILE A 224 -8.97 15.23 0.99
N GLN A 225 -9.11 15.63 2.26
CA GLN A 225 -9.38 17.03 2.62
C GLN A 225 -8.20 17.96 2.28
N LEU A 226 -6.99 17.42 2.24
CA LEU A 226 -5.80 18.15 1.79
C LEU A 226 -5.65 18.20 0.26
N GLY A 227 -6.59 17.64 -0.49
CA GLY A 227 -6.55 17.59 -1.96
C GLY A 227 -5.55 16.56 -2.52
N ILE A 228 -5.13 15.60 -1.71
CA ILE A 228 -4.27 14.49 -2.14
C ILE A 228 -5.17 13.40 -2.74
N GLU A 229 -4.85 12.92 -3.95
CA GLU A 229 -5.53 11.76 -4.51
C GLU A 229 -5.28 10.53 -3.64
N THR A 230 -6.29 9.71 -3.43
CA THR A 230 -6.16 8.50 -2.62
C THR A 230 -6.54 7.25 -3.39
N ARG A 231 -5.83 6.16 -3.12
CA ARG A 231 -6.13 4.81 -3.60
C ARG A 231 -5.95 3.82 -2.46
N THR A 232 -6.77 2.82 -2.41
CA THR A 232 -6.62 1.68 -1.49
C THR A 232 -6.79 0.40 -2.28
N PHE A 233 -5.87 -0.55 -2.13
CA PHE A 233 -5.91 -1.86 -2.76
C PHE A 233 -5.63 -2.93 -1.71
N VAL A 234 -6.66 -3.69 -1.35
CA VAL A 234 -6.58 -4.78 -0.38
C VAL A 234 -6.88 -6.09 -1.08
N VAL A 235 -5.88 -6.95 -1.21
CA VAL A 235 -6.05 -8.29 -1.79
C VAL A 235 -6.68 -9.24 -0.77
N HIS A 236 -7.65 -10.05 -1.20
CA HIS A 236 -8.32 -11.05 -0.39
C HIS A 236 -7.60 -12.36 -0.50
N LEU A 237 -7.06 -12.86 0.62
CA LEU A 237 -6.33 -14.10 0.71
C LEU A 237 -7.18 -15.21 1.33
N PRO A 238 -7.04 -16.46 0.87
CA PRO A 238 -7.79 -17.59 1.42
C PRO A 238 -7.51 -17.80 2.91
N GLN A 239 -8.50 -17.63 3.77
CA GLN A 239 -8.34 -17.75 5.22
C GLN A 239 -7.89 -19.14 5.67
N TYR A 240 -8.17 -20.18 4.90
CA TYR A 240 -7.76 -21.56 5.20
C TYR A 240 -6.33 -21.89 4.74
N LEU A 241 -5.64 -20.99 4.03
CA LEU A 241 -4.24 -21.10 3.60
C LEU A 241 -3.40 -19.98 4.20
N GLN A 242 -3.16 -20.05 5.51
CA GLN A 242 -2.36 -19.02 6.17
C GLN A 242 -0.87 -19.30 6.00
N VAL A 243 -0.19 -18.41 5.30
CA VAL A 243 1.25 -18.44 5.08
C VAL A 243 1.90 -17.14 5.55
N ASP A 244 3.16 -17.19 5.99
CA ASP A 244 3.87 -15.99 6.45
C ASP A 244 4.15 -15.02 5.29
N GLU A 245 4.39 -15.56 4.09
CA GLU A 245 4.64 -14.82 2.86
C GLU A 245 3.75 -15.38 1.74
N ASP A 246 2.74 -14.61 1.31
CA ASP A 246 1.85 -15.00 0.21
C ASP A 246 2.31 -14.38 -1.11
N LEU A 247 2.92 -15.22 -1.94
CA LEU A 247 3.49 -14.81 -3.23
C LEU A 247 2.42 -14.58 -4.30
N THR A 248 1.26 -15.24 -4.19
CA THR A 248 0.13 -15.04 -5.12
C THR A 248 -0.53 -13.68 -4.86
N GLY A 249 -0.77 -13.34 -3.59
CA GLY A 249 -1.27 -12.02 -3.20
C GLY A 249 -0.30 -10.90 -3.56
N THR A 250 1.01 -11.14 -3.36
CA THR A 250 2.06 -10.20 -3.77
C THR A 250 2.05 -9.97 -5.28
N ALA A 251 1.95 -11.05 -6.09
CA ALA A 251 1.87 -10.93 -7.54
C ALA A 251 0.63 -10.13 -7.97
N ARG A 252 -0.52 -10.35 -7.31
CA ARG A 252 -1.77 -9.62 -7.61
C ARG A 252 -1.66 -8.11 -7.33
N LEU A 253 -1.04 -7.71 -6.22
CA LEU A 253 -0.76 -6.28 -5.95
C LEU A 253 0.24 -5.71 -6.95
N MET A 254 1.26 -6.48 -7.33
CA MET A 254 2.23 -6.05 -8.35
C MET A 254 1.59 -5.86 -9.72
N GLU A 255 0.63 -6.71 -10.13
CA GLU A 255 -0.14 -6.51 -11.37
C GLU A 255 -0.81 -5.13 -11.40
N ILE A 256 -1.48 -4.76 -10.29
CA ILE A 256 -2.15 -3.46 -10.16
C ILE A 256 -1.14 -2.32 -10.27
N LEU A 257 -0.05 -2.38 -9.50
CA LEU A 257 0.94 -1.32 -9.50
C LEU A 257 1.71 -1.21 -10.83
N CYS A 258 2.02 -2.34 -11.47
CA CYS A 258 2.63 -2.33 -12.81
C CYS A 258 1.72 -1.66 -13.83
N SER A 259 0.41 -1.92 -13.77
CA SER A 259 -0.57 -1.29 -14.66
C SER A 259 -0.72 0.22 -14.38
N LEU A 260 -0.77 0.63 -13.10
CA LEU A 260 -0.97 2.04 -12.72
C LEU A 260 0.24 2.93 -12.96
N TYR A 261 1.44 2.37 -12.85
CA TYR A 261 2.69 3.12 -12.92
C TYR A 261 3.54 2.75 -14.14
N ASP A 262 2.97 2.00 -15.10
CA ASP A 262 3.66 1.53 -16.33
C ASP A 262 5.00 0.83 -16.02
N LEU A 263 4.99 -0.04 -15.00
CA LEU A 263 6.18 -0.76 -14.58
C LEU A 263 6.36 -2.07 -15.36
N PRO A 264 7.60 -2.55 -15.45
CA PRO A 264 7.89 -3.79 -16.18
C PRO A 264 7.17 -5.01 -15.60
N GLU A 265 6.45 -5.77 -16.43
CA GLU A 265 5.70 -6.98 -16.04
C GLU A 265 6.57 -8.05 -15.35
N ARG A 266 7.89 -8.08 -15.62
CA ARG A 266 8.82 -9.00 -14.93
C ARG A 266 8.81 -8.84 -13.39
N LEU A 267 8.31 -7.70 -12.89
CA LEU A 267 8.18 -7.46 -11.44
C LEU A 267 7.00 -8.22 -10.81
N ILE A 268 6.07 -8.73 -11.59
CA ILE A 268 4.91 -9.46 -11.10
C ILE A 268 5.33 -10.84 -10.54
N GLU A 269 6.19 -11.57 -11.26
CA GLU A 269 6.65 -12.94 -10.90
C GLU A 269 5.51 -13.92 -10.58
N PRO A 270 4.50 -14.06 -11.45
CA PRO A 270 3.27 -14.81 -11.13
C PRO A 270 3.52 -16.31 -10.93
N ASN A 271 4.56 -16.87 -11.53
CA ASN A 271 4.89 -18.29 -11.42
C ASN A 271 5.25 -18.71 -10.00
N LEU A 272 5.89 -17.83 -9.21
CA LEU A 272 6.26 -18.12 -7.82
C LEU A 272 5.01 -18.32 -6.95
N GLY A 273 4.00 -17.47 -7.12
CA GLY A 273 2.73 -17.59 -6.41
C GLY A 273 1.96 -18.85 -6.83
N LYS A 274 1.91 -19.13 -8.13
CA LYS A 274 1.27 -20.33 -8.65
C LYS A 274 1.90 -21.61 -8.08
N GLU A 275 3.22 -21.75 -8.15
CA GLU A 275 3.95 -22.88 -7.57
C GLU A 275 3.74 -23.02 -6.05
N GLN A 276 3.62 -21.89 -5.32
CA GLN A 276 3.29 -21.91 -3.91
C GLN A 276 1.91 -22.52 -3.66
N TYR A 277 0.89 -22.04 -4.34
CA TYR A 277 -0.49 -22.52 -4.16
C TYR A 277 -0.67 -23.96 -4.64
N GLU A 278 0.01 -24.39 -5.71
CA GLU A 278 0.02 -25.79 -6.16
C GLU A 278 0.60 -26.73 -5.09
N LYS A 279 1.66 -26.32 -4.39
CA LYS A 279 2.22 -27.11 -3.27
C LYS A 279 1.26 -27.17 -2.08
N LEU A 280 0.54 -26.09 -1.79
CA LEU A 280 -0.43 -26.03 -0.70
C LEU A 280 -1.69 -26.80 -1.01
N GLN A 281 -2.08 -26.95 -2.29
CA GLN A 281 -3.23 -27.75 -2.71
C GLN A 281 -3.15 -29.20 -2.18
N GLY A 282 -1.98 -29.83 -2.22
CA GLY A 282 -1.80 -31.16 -1.67
C GLY A 282 -2.14 -31.26 -0.18
N MET A 283 -1.85 -30.21 0.60
CA MET A 283 -2.22 -30.16 2.03
C MET A 283 -3.73 -29.96 2.23
N VAL A 284 -4.38 -29.24 1.31
CA VAL A 284 -5.83 -29.01 1.31
C VAL A 284 -6.56 -30.31 1.00
N ASP A 285 -6.09 -31.07 0.03
CA ASP A 285 -6.70 -32.35 -0.41
C ASP A 285 -6.64 -33.40 0.70
N ASP A 286 -5.60 -33.41 1.52
CA ASP A 286 -5.43 -34.31 2.65
C ASP A 286 -6.31 -33.95 3.86
N ALA A 287 -6.82 -32.72 3.93
CA ALA A 287 -7.60 -32.21 5.06
C ALA A 287 -9.09 -32.50 4.87
N SER A 288 -9.61 -33.46 5.63
CA SER A 288 -11.05 -33.83 5.59
C SER A 288 -11.93 -32.61 5.92
N GLY A 289 -12.78 -32.22 5.00
CA GLY A 289 -13.73 -31.09 5.15
C GLY A 289 -13.31 -29.83 4.40
N VAL A 290 -12.02 -29.60 4.12
CA VAL A 290 -11.57 -28.43 3.37
C VAL A 290 -11.97 -28.52 1.90
N ALA A 291 -11.94 -29.69 1.31
CA ALA A 291 -12.42 -29.92 -0.07
C ALA A 291 -13.91 -29.54 -0.25
N SER A 292 -14.77 -29.91 0.72
CA SER A 292 -16.19 -29.49 0.70
C SER A 292 -16.39 -27.99 0.89
N LEU A 293 -15.53 -27.34 1.70
CA LEU A 293 -15.52 -25.91 1.85
C LEU A 293 -15.09 -25.24 0.55
N LEU A 294 -14.02 -25.73 -0.08
CA LEU A 294 -13.49 -25.20 -1.33
C LEU A 294 -14.54 -25.20 -2.44
N GLY A 295 -15.25 -26.32 -2.66
CA GLY A 295 -16.33 -26.39 -3.67
C GLY A 295 -17.40 -25.31 -3.46
N ARG A 296 -17.84 -25.09 -2.21
CA ARG A 296 -18.81 -24.02 -1.90
C ARG A 296 -18.27 -22.60 -2.12
N LEU A 297 -16.98 -22.39 -1.85
CA LEU A 297 -16.31 -21.09 -2.09
C LEU A 297 -16.18 -20.83 -3.59
N GLU A 298 -15.87 -21.86 -4.38
CA GLU A 298 -15.81 -21.76 -5.84
C GLU A 298 -17.18 -21.45 -6.45
N GLU A 299 -18.24 -22.17 -6.05
CA GLU A 299 -19.61 -21.90 -6.51
C GLU A 299 -20.04 -20.46 -6.19
N ARG A 300 -19.77 -19.99 -4.98
CA ARG A 300 -20.07 -18.62 -4.57
C ARG A 300 -19.29 -17.60 -5.40
N TYR A 301 -17.98 -17.80 -5.51
CA TYR A 301 -17.10 -16.92 -6.30
C TYR A 301 -17.59 -16.81 -7.75
N ASP A 302 -17.85 -17.96 -8.40
CA ASP A 302 -18.26 -18.01 -9.80
C ASP A 302 -19.63 -17.33 -10.00
N LYS A 303 -20.55 -17.45 -9.02
CA LYS A 303 -21.85 -16.77 -9.02
C LYS A 303 -21.70 -15.25 -8.86
N ASP A 304 -20.93 -14.79 -7.87
CA ASP A 304 -20.72 -13.36 -7.60
C ASP A 304 -20.08 -12.67 -8.82
N GLN A 305 -19.13 -13.36 -9.51
CA GLN A 305 -18.51 -12.84 -10.73
C GLN A 305 -19.46 -12.83 -11.95
N GLN A 306 -20.53 -13.61 -11.95
CA GLN A 306 -21.56 -13.55 -13.00
C GLN A 306 -22.53 -12.40 -12.77
N GLU A 307 -22.89 -12.12 -11.51
CA GLU A 307 -23.81 -11.03 -11.15
C GLU A 307 -23.15 -9.63 -11.34
N ASP A 308 -21.83 -9.53 -11.16
CA ASP A 308 -21.05 -8.28 -11.40
C ASP A 308 -20.76 -8.00 -12.89
N ARG A 309 -21.15 -8.91 -13.82
CA ARG A 309 -21.01 -8.60 -15.24
C ARG A 309 -22.05 -7.56 -15.63
N PRO A 310 -21.64 -6.41 -16.22
CA PRO A 310 -22.61 -5.49 -16.81
C PRO A 310 -23.48 -6.27 -17.80
N GLU A 311 -24.78 -6.09 -17.72
CA GLU A 311 -25.68 -6.65 -18.74
C GLU A 311 -25.15 -6.25 -20.12
N PRO A 312 -25.01 -7.23 -21.04
CA PRO A 312 -24.55 -6.89 -22.39
C PRO A 312 -25.50 -5.83 -22.95
N PRO A 313 -24.97 -4.80 -23.61
CA PRO A 313 -25.81 -3.76 -24.18
C PRO A 313 -26.90 -4.42 -25.04
N PRO A 314 -28.14 -3.92 -25.00
CA PRO A 314 -29.22 -4.50 -25.78
C PRO A 314 -28.77 -4.62 -27.23
N LEU A 315 -28.98 -5.80 -27.81
CA LEU A 315 -28.60 -6.05 -29.20
C LEU A 315 -29.25 -4.99 -30.09
N SER A 316 -28.54 -4.54 -31.10
CA SER A 316 -29.16 -3.61 -32.03
C SER A 316 -30.38 -4.27 -32.70
N PRO A 317 -31.46 -3.54 -33.00
CA PRO A 317 -32.68 -4.09 -33.60
C PRO A 317 -32.39 -5.01 -34.81
N ASN A 318 -31.40 -4.69 -35.62
CA ASN A 318 -30.99 -5.48 -36.77
C ASN A 318 -30.38 -6.83 -36.38
N ILE A 319 -29.70 -6.92 -35.23
CA ILE A 319 -29.10 -8.16 -34.75
C ILE A 319 -30.18 -9.06 -34.11
N GLU A 320 -31.11 -8.43 -33.36
CA GLU A 320 -32.28 -9.16 -32.81
C GLU A 320 -33.16 -9.74 -33.90
N GLU A 321 -33.41 -8.99 -34.98
CA GLU A 321 -34.18 -9.46 -36.13
C GLU A 321 -33.46 -10.62 -36.87
N PHE A 322 -32.15 -10.48 -37.07
CA PHE A 322 -31.32 -11.52 -37.66
C PHE A 322 -31.29 -12.81 -36.84
N LEU A 323 -31.20 -12.73 -35.51
CA LEU A 323 -31.22 -13.89 -34.63
C LEU A 323 -32.60 -14.57 -34.62
N LYS A 324 -33.68 -13.78 -34.72
CA LYS A 324 -35.03 -14.28 -34.81
C LYS A 324 -35.29 -15.02 -36.11
N ASP A 325 -34.78 -14.50 -37.21
CA ASP A 325 -34.85 -15.16 -38.54
C ASP A 325 -34.04 -16.46 -38.59
N LEU A 326 -32.91 -16.55 -37.85
CA LEU A 326 -32.13 -17.77 -37.71
C LEU A 326 -32.87 -18.82 -36.89
N ASP A 327 -33.55 -18.46 -35.83
CA ASP A 327 -34.30 -19.37 -34.94
C ASP A 327 -35.56 -19.93 -35.67
N GLU A 328 -36.22 -19.10 -36.47
CA GLU A 328 -37.34 -19.49 -37.32
C GLU A 328 -36.90 -20.38 -38.52
N GLY A 329 -35.66 -20.17 -39.04
CA GLY A 329 -35.11 -20.97 -40.13
C GLY A 329 -34.62 -22.37 -39.74
N PHE A 330 -34.40 -22.66 -38.43
CA PHE A 330 -34.00 -23.98 -37.92
C PHE A 330 -35.15 -24.86 -37.42
N SER A 331 -36.39 -24.41 -37.54
CA SER A 331 -37.56 -25.26 -37.27
C SER A 331 -37.70 -26.31 -38.37
N LEU A 332 -37.12 -27.50 -38.14
CA LEU A 332 -37.29 -28.67 -39.02
C LEU A 332 -38.79 -28.99 -39.18
N PRO A 333 -39.28 -29.23 -40.39
CA PRO A 333 -40.66 -29.70 -40.57
C PRO A 333 -40.83 -31.10 -39.99
N LYS A 334 -41.93 -31.30 -39.24
CA LYS A 334 -42.38 -32.60 -38.68
C LYS A 334 -42.70 -33.58 -39.76
#